data_5fd2b1fcb41fd153dc775c9cba6e066f
#
_entry.id   5fd2b1fcb41fd153dc775c9cba6e066f
#
_cell.length_a   1.000
_cell.length_b   1.000
_cell.length_c   1.000
_cell.angle_alpha   90.00
_cell.angle_beta   90.00
_cell.angle_gamma   90.00
#
_symmetry.space_group_name_H-M   'P 1'
#
loop_
_entity.id
_entity.type
_entity.pdbx_description
1 polymer ?
#
loop_
_entity_poly.entity_id
_entity_poly.type
_entity_poly.pdbx_seq_one_letter_code
_entity_poly.pdbx_strand_id
1 'polypeptide(L)'
;MGNLNGKVALVSGSGRGIGRQIALKLAREGAAVVVNDLDEAPAKETVDAITAAGGRATAAIGSVTDPDFAEDFVAAAADTFGGLHIIVNNAGYTWDNVVQKTTDEQWHAMLDVHLSGPFRILRAAQPLISAAVKQERAAGISVCRKVVNVSSIAGLVGNPGQAGYAAAKAGVIGLTRTMAKEWGRYNVTTNTVAFGLIDTRLTEPTTADTTIDVAGRQIKVGVNPGLLQAAEQLIPLGRTGTPEEAAGAVYLLCTPESDYISGQTLVCAGGFQG
;
A
#
# COMPACT_ATOMS: atom_id res chain seq x y z
N MET A 1 -1.75 23.07 11.55
CA MET A 1 -2.60 22.41 10.52
C MET A 1 -1.71 21.40 9.83
N GLY A 2 -2.21 20.17 9.60
CA GLY A 2 -1.42 19.13 8.94
C GLY A 2 -1.22 19.43 7.45
N ASN A 3 -0.18 18.86 6.86
CA ASN A 3 0.21 19.08 5.44
C ASN A 3 -0.80 18.52 4.43
N LEU A 4 -1.77 17.71 4.87
CA LEU A 4 -2.75 17.05 4.02
C LEU A 4 -4.20 17.54 4.23
N ASN A 5 -4.36 18.72 4.84
CA ASN A 5 -5.70 19.30 5.02
C ASN A 5 -6.46 19.43 3.70
N GLY A 6 -7.72 18.97 3.70
CA GLY A 6 -8.58 18.98 2.52
C GLY A 6 -8.25 17.90 1.48
N LYS A 7 -7.26 17.04 1.72
CA LYS A 7 -6.97 15.90 0.84
C LYS A 7 -7.85 14.70 1.21
N VAL A 8 -8.08 13.84 0.23
CA VAL A 8 -8.79 12.57 0.37
C VAL A 8 -7.86 11.45 -0.06
N ALA A 9 -7.70 10.44 0.77
CA ALA A 9 -6.81 9.32 0.56
C ALA A 9 -7.56 7.98 0.51
N LEU A 10 -7.21 7.11 -0.44
CA LEU A 10 -7.51 5.69 -0.43
C LEU A 10 -6.31 4.92 0.07
N VAL A 11 -6.50 4.01 1.03
CA VAL A 11 -5.44 3.12 1.51
C VAL A 11 -5.96 1.70 1.50
N SER A 12 -5.46 0.85 0.59
CA SER A 12 -5.85 -0.55 0.53
C SER A 12 -5.14 -1.38 1.60
N GLY A 13 -5.83 -2.39 2.18
CA GLY A 13 -5.30 -3.23 3.25
C GLY A 13 -4.94 -2.43 4.50
N SER A 14 -5.81 -1.51 4.93
CA SER A 14 -5.51 -0.56 5.99
C SER A 14 -6.27 -0.78 7.31
N GLY A 15 -6.90 -1.95 7.47
CA GLY A 15 -7.44 -2.37 8.75
C GLY A 15 -6.37 -2.79 9.77
N ARG A 16 -5.18 -3.21 9.31
CA ARG A 16 -4.12 -3.78 10.15
C ARG A 16 -2.72 -3.36 9.70
N GLY A 17 -1.72 -3.62 10.55
CA GLY A 17 -0.30 -3.53 10.24
C GLY A 17 0.14 -2.19 9.65
N ILE A 18 0.97 -2.23 8.62
CA ILE A 18 1.52 -1.05 7.94
C ILE A 18 0.40 -0.18 7.39
N GLY A 19 -0.59 -0.79 6.71
CA GLY A 19 -1.70 -0.05 6.10
C GLY A 19 -2.50 0.76 7.12
N ARG A 20 -2.75 0.19 8.31
CA ARG A 20 -3.41 0.90 9.42
C ARG A 20 -2.59 2.11 9.85
N GLN A 21 -1.28 1.96 10.03
CA GLN A 21 -0.43 3.09 10.43
C GLN A 21 -0.32 4.16 9.34
N ILE A 22 -0.37 3.77 8.06
CA ILE A 22 -0.47 4.71 6.95
C ILE A 22 -1.78 5.50 7.05
N ALA A 23 -2.92 4.82 7.20
CA ALA A 23 -4.23 5.47 7.32
C ALA A 23 -4.28 6.44 8.52
N LEU A 24 -3.81 6.01 9.69
CA LEU A 24 -3.72 6.83 10.89
C LEU A 24 -2.78 8.03 10.70
N LYS A 25 -1.63 7.84 10.05
CA LYS A 25 -0.67 8.93 9.78
C LYS A 25 -1.26 9.96 8.83
N LEU A 26 -1.86 9.55 7.70
CA LEU A 26 -2.47 10.47 6.75
C LEU A 26 -3.64 11.25 7.39
N ALA A 27 -4.46 10.58 8.21
CA ALA A 27 -5.57 11.23 8.93
C ALA A 27 -5.09 12.26 9.94
N ARG A 28 -4.03 11.95 10.73
CA ARG A 28 -3.41 12.91 11.67
C ARG A 28 -2.88 14.16 10.96
N GLU A 29 -2.45 14.02 9.71
CA GLU A 29 -1.98 15.12 8.88
C GLU A 29 -3.12 15.86 8.15
N GLY A 30 -4.38 15.51 8.42
CA GLY A 30 -5.56 16.22 7.97
C GLY A 30 -6.29 15.64 6.75
N ALA A 31 -5.83 14.51 6.21
CA ALA A 31 -6.54 13.84 5.13
C ALA A 31 -7.83 13.17 5.63
N ALA A 32 -8.87 13.14 4.79
CA ALA A 32 -9.95 12.20 4.92
C ALA A 32 -9.53 10.86 4.31
N VAL A 33 -9.79 9.74 4.98
CA VAL A 33 -9.24 8.43 4.57
C VAL A 33 -10.35 7.42 4.31
N VAL A 34 -10.32 6.78 3.15
CA VAL A 34 -11.08 5.55 2.90
C VAL A 34 -10.20 4.36 3.29
N VAL A 35 -10.62 3.68 4.32
CA VAL A 35 -9.97 2.49 4.89
C VAL A 35 -10.52 1.25 4.22
N ASN A 36 -9.65 0.43 3.61
CA ASN A 36 -10.06 -0.85 3.05
C ASN A 36 -9.43 -2.02 3.81
N ASP A 37 -10.20 -3.05 4.02
CA ASP A 37 -9.75 -4.38 4.43
C ASP A 37 -10.72 -5.44 3.87
N LEU A 38 -10.28 -6.72 3.83
CA LEU A 38 -11.15 -7.85 3.54
C LEU A 38 -12.20 -8.04 4.64
N ASP A 39 -11.79 -7.79 5.89
CA ASP A 39 -12.60 -8.01 7.07
C ASP A 39 -13.18 -6.68 7.57
N GLU A 40 -14.47 -6.69 7.88
CA GLU A 40 -15.20 -5.51 8.37
C GLU A 40 -14.65 -5.00 9.71
N ALA A 41 -14.41 -5.90 10.67
CA ALA A 41 -14.02 -5.52 12.03
C ALA A 41 -12.71 -4.70 12.08
N PRO A 42 -11.59 -5.11 11.46
CA PRO A 42 -10.36 -4.31 11.46
C PRO A 42 -10.47 -2.99 10.70
N ALA A 43 -11.24 -2.96 9.61
CA ALA A 43 -11.49 -1.73 8.90
C ALA A 43 -12.23 -0.73 9.79
N LYS A 44 -13.27 -1.19 10.48
CA LYS A 44 -14.06 -0.39 11.42
C LYS A 44 -13.22 0.10 12.60
N GLU A 45 -12.40 -0.77 13.20
CA GLU A 45 -11.49 -0.37 14.29
C GLU A 45 -10.55 0.76 13.87
N THR A 46 -10.06 0.72 12.61
CA THR A 46 -9.19 1.79 12.08
C THR A 46 -9.98 3.08 11.86
N VAL A 47 -11.20 3.00 11.31
CA VAL A 47 -12.09 4.16 11.14
C VAL A 47 -12.43 4.78 12.50
N ASP A 48 -12.78 3.97 13.49
CA ASP A 48 -13.12 4.42 14.84
C ASP A 48 -11.93 5.12 15.51
N ALA A 49 -10.71 4.58 15.34
CA ALA A 49 -9.49 5.19 15.85
C ALA A 49 -9.19 6.55 15.21
N ILE A 50 -9.39 6.69 13.90
CA ILE A 50 -9.23 7.96 13.17
C ILE A 50 -10.27 8.98 13.67
N THR A 51 -11.51 8.56 13.80
CA THR A 51 -12.62 9.42 14.21
C THR A 51 -12.47 9.88 15.66
N ALA A 52 -12.08 8.97 16.55
CA ALA A 52 -11.80 9.29 17.96
C ALA A 52 -10.65 10.30 18.11
N ALA A 53 -9.71 10.33 17.17
CA ALA A 53 -8.64 11.33 17.11
C ALA A 53 -9.05 12.65 16.41
N GLY A 54 -10.33 12.81 16.05
CA GLY A 54 -10.86 14.00 15.37
C GLY A 54 -10.64 14.03 13.86
N GLY A 55 -10.16 12.94 13.27
CA GLY A 55 -10.02 12.79 11.81
C GLY A 55 -11.32 12.38 11.12
N ARG A 56 -11.26 12.23 9.80
CA ARG A 56 -12.39 11.78 8.97
C ARG A 56 -12.02 10.49 8.25
N ALA A 57 -12.82 9.45 8.42
CA ALA A 57 -12.63 8.20 7.72
C ALA A 57 -13.95 7.51 7.39
N THR A 58 -13.93 6.65 6.39
CA THR A 58 -14.98 5.69 6.06
C THR A 58 -14.37 4.36 5.69
N ALA A 59 -15.12 3.26 5.80
CA ALA A 59 -14.66 1.94 5.43
C ALA A 59 -15.18 1.54 4.03
N ALA A 60 -14.34 0.83 3.28
CA ALA A 60 -14.70 0.10 2.07
C ALA A 60 -14.26 -1.35 2.24
N ILE A 61 -15.21 -2.26 2.43
CA ILE A 61 -14.94 -3.68 2.71
C ILE A 61 -14.94 -4.45 1.41
N GLY A 62 -13.88 -5.21 1.17
CA GLY A 62 -13.79 -6.05 -0.01
C GLY A 62 -12.35 -6.35 -0.42
N SER A 63 -12.21 -7.26 -1.38
CA SER A 63 -10.94 -7.70 -1.91
C SER A 63 -10.47 -6.83 -3.06
N VAL A 64 -9.22 -6.37 -3.02
CA VAL A 64 -8.57 -5.70 -4.16
C VAL A 64 -8.39 -6.62 -5.37
N THR A 65 -8.60 -7.93 -5.18
CA THR A 65 -8.55 -8.92 -6.27
C THR A 65 -9.89 -9.10 -6.96
N ASP A 66 -10.99 -8.63 -6.33
CA ASP A 66 -12.30 -8.62 -6.95
C ASP A 66 -12.33 -7.60 -8.11
N PRO A 67 -12.70 -8.01 -9.32
CA PRO A 67 -12.73 -7.12 -10.48
C PRO A 67 -13.59 -5.87 -10.31
N ASP A 68 -14.70 -5.96 -9.59
CA ASP A 68 -15.68 -4.88 -9.43
C ASP A 68 -15.36 -3.98 -8.23
N PHE A 69 -14.62 -4.48 -7.24
CA PHE A 69 -14.29 -3.74 -6.01
C PHE A 69 -13.55 -2.41 -6.24
N ALA A 70 -12.68 -2.36 -7.27
CA ALA A 70 -11.87 -1.17 -7.53
C ALA A 70 -12.73 0.07 -7.83
N GLU A 71 -13.87 -0.10 -8.51
CA GLU A 71 -14.79 0.98 -8.84
C GLU A 71 -15.51 1.48 -7.57
N ASP A 72 -16.03 0.56 -6.75
CA ASP A 72 -16.67 0.87 -5.47
C ASP A 72 -15.71 1.57 -4.50
N PHE A 73 -14.47 1.09 -4.44
CA PHE A 73 -13.44 1.67 -3.58
C PHE A 73 -13.12 3.12 -3.97
N VAL A 74 -13.00 3.40 -5.26
CA VAL A 74 -12.77 4.76 -5.77
C VAL A 74 -14.00 5.63 -5.59
N ALA A 75 -15.21 5.10 -5.84
CA ALA A 75 -16.46 5.81 -5.64
C ALA A 75 -16.66 6.24 -4.18
N ALA A 76 -16.27 5.39 -3.22
CA ALA A 76 -16.35 5.72 -1.79
C ALA A 76 -15.62 7.03 -1.42
N ALA A 77 -14.50 7.36 -2.08
CA ALA A 77 -13.78 8.62 -1.85
C ALA A 77 -14.54 9.81 -2.42
N ALA A 78 -15.09 9.69 -3.63
CA ALA A 78 -15.83 10.75 -4.29
C ALA A 78 -17.16 11.04 -3.56
N ASP A 79 -17.91 9.99 -3.25
CA ASP A 79 -19.25 10.09 -2.68
C ASP A 79 -19.22 10.56 -1.23
N THR A 80 -18.25 10.11 -0.43
CA THR A 80 -18.18 10.46 0.99
C THR A 80 -17.44 11.79 1.22
N PHE A 81 -16.37 12.05 0.44
CA PHE A 81 -15.48 13.17 0.73
C PHE A 81 -15.31 14.16 -0.43
N GLY A 82 -15.98 13.93 -1.56
CA GLY A 82 -16.03 14.88 -2.68
C GLY A 82 -14.82 14.87 -3.61
N GLY A 83 -13.92 13.87 -3.53
CA GLY A 83 -12.78 13.79 -4.45
C GLY A 83 -11.73 12.76 -4.08
N LEU A 84 -10.62 12.71 -4.83
CA LEU A 84 -9.51 11.79 -4.62
C LEU A 84 -8.17 12.48 -4.90
N HIS A 85 -7.27 12.41 -3.94
CA HIS A 85 -5.99 13.11 -3.98
C HIS A 85 -4.79 12.19 -3.77
N ILE A 86 -4.95 11.14 -2.96
CA ILE A 86 -3.87 10.23 -2.57
C ILE A 86 -4.37 8.80 -2.75
N ILE A 87 -3.60 7.96 -3.42
CA ILE A 87 -3.84 6.51 -3.54
C ILE A 87 -2.63 5.80 -2.96
N VAL A 88 -2.85 4.94 -1.95
CA VAL A 88 -1.81 4.06 -1.42
C VAL A 88 -2.22 2.61 -1.66
N ASN A 89 -1.56 1.96 -2.60
CA ASN A 89 -1.70 0.54 -2.88
C ASN A 89 -0.80 -0.25 -1.93
N ASN A 90 -1.37 -0.66 -0.78
CA ASN A 90 -0.66 -1.35 0.28
C ASN A 90 -1.14 -2.79 0.49
N ALA A 91 -2.38 -3.13 0.15
CA ALA A 91 -2.94 -4.47 0.36
C ALA A 91 -2.02 -5.58 -0.11
N GLY A 92 -1.88 -6.62 0.72
CA GLY A 92 -1.07 -7.77 0.35
C GLY A 92 -0.77 -8.71 1.51
N TYR A 93 -0.31 -9.89 1.13
CA TYR A 93 0.16 -10.96 2.01
C TYR A 93 1.24 -11.76 1.27
N THR A 94 1.86 -12.75 1.93
CA THR A 94 2.79 -13.67 1.28
C THR A 94 2.21 -15.08 1.29
N TRP A 95 2.46 -15.81 0.20
CA TRP A 95 2.14 -17.24 0.09
C TRP A 95 3.34 -17.95 -0.51
N ASP A 96 4.32 -18.16 0.35
CA ASP A 96 5.67 -18.49 -0.03
C ASP A 96 5.86 -20.00 -0.23
N ASN A 97 6.63 -20.37 -1.25
CA ASN A 97 7.10 -21.72 -1.48
C ASN A 97 8.33 -21.70 -2.41
N VAL A 98 9.16 -22.73 -2.33
CA VAL A 98 10.26 -22.90 -3.32
C VAL A 98 9.68 -23.18 -4.71
N VAL A 99 10.33 -22.70 -5.77
CA VAL A 99 9.78 -22.66 -7.13
C VAL A 99 9.22 -23.99 -7.61
N GLN A 100 9.86 -25.12 -7.32
CA GLN A 100 9.42 -26.45 -7.74
C GLN A 100 8.16 -26.96 -6.98
N LYS A 101 7.74 -26.27 -5.92
CA LYS A 101 6.55 -26.59 -5.12
C LYS A 101 5.49 -25.50 -5.19
N THR A 102 5.81 -24.36 -5.80
CA THR A 102 4.86 -23.26 -6.01
C THR A 102 3.79 -23.72 -7.00
N THR A 103 2.53 -23.65 -6.60
CA THR A 103 1.40 -23.95 -7.49
C THR A 103 1.04 -22.74 -8.34
N ASP A 104 0.36 -22.96 -9.47
CA ASP A 104 -0.17 -21.88 -10.30
C ASP A 104 -1.13 -20.98 -9.49
N GLU A 105 -1.89 -21.56 -8.56
CA GLU A 105 -2.76 -20.81 -7.66
C GLU A 105 -1.98 -19.85 -6.77
N GLN A 106 -0.87 -20.29 -6.15
CA GLN A 106 0.00 -19.44 -5.35
C GLN A 106 0.59 -18.32 -6.19
N TRP A 107 1.08 -18.66 -7.39
CA TRP A 107 1.64 -17.70 -8.33
C TRP A 107 0.62 -16.61 -8.72
N HIS A 108 -0.56 -17.03 -9.18
CA HIS A 108 -1.60 -16.10 -9.60
C HIS A 108 -2.14 -15.25 -8.44
N ALA A 109 -2.29 -15.82 -7.24
CA ALA A 109 -2.71 -15.07 -6.06
C ALA A 109 -1.74 -13.93 -5.72
N MET A 110 -0.43 -14.16 -5.81
CA MET A 110 0.59 -13.13 -5.57
C MET A 110 0.55 -12.04 -6.64
N LEU A 111 0.47 -12.43 -7.93
CA LEU A 111 0.34 -11.44 -9.00
C LEU A 111 -0.95 -10.62 -8.87
N ASP A 112 -2.05 -11.27 -8.51
CA ASP A 112 -3.35 -10.62 -8.49
C ASP A 112 -3.43 -9.57 -7.37
N VAL A 113 -3.05 -9.92 -6.14
CA VAL A 113 -3.12 -8.97 -5.02
C VAL A 113 -2.09 -7.85 -5.14
N HIS A 114 -0.85 -8.12 -5.59
CA HIS A 114 0.24 -7.15 -5.53
C HIS A 114 0.45 -6.36 -6.81
N LEU A 115 -0.11 -6.80 -7.94
CA LEU A 115 0.08 -6.15 -9.23
C LEU A 115 -1.25 -5.84 -9.92
N SER A 116 -2.14 -6.82 -10.10
CA SER A 116 -3.42 -6.61 -10.79
C SER A 116 -4.36 -5.73 -9.95
N GLY A 117 -4.41 -5.91 -8.63
CA GLY A 117 -5.20 -5.07 -7.73
C GLY A 117 -4.82 -3.58 -7.82
N PRO A 118 -3.54 -3.20 -7.61
CA PRO A 118 -3.07 -1.84 -7.85
C PRO A 118 -3.41 -1.30 -9.23
N PHE A 119 -3.23 -2.10 -10.29
CA PHE A 119 -3.60 -1.71 -11.65
C PHE A 119 -5.10 -1.41 -11.78
N ARG A 120 -5.98 -2.26 -11.24
CA ARG A 120 -7.44 -2.06 -11.28
C ARG A 120 -7.85 -0.79 -10.55
N ILE A 121 -7.29 -0.53 -9.36
CA ILE A 121 -7.57 0.69 -8.58
C ILE A 121 -7.14 1.94 -9.36
N LEU A 122 -5.94 1.94 -9.96
CA LEU A 122 -5.46 3.07 -10.76
C LEU A 122 -6.36 3.27 -12.00
N ARG A 123 -6.74 2.21 -12.70
CA ARG A 123 -7.63 2.27 -13.85
C ARG A 123 -9.00 2.87 -13.47
N ALA A 124 -9.59 2.43 -12.36
CA ALA A 124 -10.87 2.94 -11.86
C ALA A 124 -10.76 4.42 -11.42
N ALA A 125 -9.62 4.85 -10.87
CA ALA A 125 -9.41 6.23 -10.43
C ALA A 125 -9.21 7.23 -11.59
N GLN A 126 -8.78 6.77 -12.76
CA GLN A 126 -8.42 7.65 -13.88
C GLN A 126 -9.55 8.59 -14.32
N PRO A 127 -10.81 8.14 -14.53
CA PRO A 127 -11.88 9.02 -14.94
C PRO A 127 -12.16 10.13 -13.93
N LEU A 128 -12.18 9.80 -12.64
CA LEU A 128 -12.39 10.75 -11.55
C LEU A 128 -11.28 11.80 -11.52
N ILE A 129 -10.02 11.38 -11.59
CA ILE A 129 -8.86 12.27 -11.58
C ILE A 129 -8.88 13.19 -12.81
N SER A 130 -9.12 12.65 -14.00
CA SER A 130 -9.11 13.46 -15.22
C SER A 130 -10.23 14.50 -15.25
N ALA A 131 -11.42 14.16 -14.75
CA ALA A 131 -12.54 15.08 -14.63
C ALA A 131 -12.23 16.22 -13.64
N ALA A 132 -11.68 15.89 -12.46
CA ALA A 132 -11.27 16.87 -11.46
C ALA A 132 -10.20 17.83 -12.02
N VAL A 133 -9.16 17.31 -12.67
CA VAL A 133 -8.09 18.12 -13.28
C VAL A 133 -8.63 19.05 -14.36
N LYS A 134 -9.62 18.62 -15.15
CA LYS A 134 -10.26 19.49 -16.16
C LYS A 134 -10.97 20.67 -15.50
N GLN A 135 -11.71 20.44 -14.42
CA GLN A 135 -12.41 21.48 -13.65
C GLN A 135 -11.42 22.45 -12.97
N GLU A 136 -10.38 21.91 -12.33
CA GLU A 136 -9.33 22.68 -11.65
C GLU A 136 -8.61 23.61 -12.64
N ARG A 137 -8.23 23.11 -13.81
CA ARG A 137 -7.60 23.92 -14.86
C ARG A 137 -8.51 25.06 -15.35
N ALA A 138 -9.81 24.78 -15.52
CA ALA A 138 -10.77 25.81 -15.92
C ALA A 138 -10.92 26.90 -14.84
N ALA A 139 -10.70 26.56 -13.57
CA ALA A 139 -10.72 27.49 -12.44
C ALA A 139 -9.35 28.13 -12.15
N GLY A 140 -8.29 27.84 -12.92
CA GLY A 140 -6.92 28.31 -12.66
C GLY A 140 -6.26 27.68 -11.43
N ILE A 141 -6.75 26.52 -10.97
CA ILE A 141 -6.25 25.80 -9.79
C ILE A 141 -5.32 24.68 -10.26
N SER A 142 -4.24 24.46 -9.53
CA SER A 142 -3.34 23.33 -9.73
C SER A 142 -3.26 22.50 -8.45
N VAL A 143 -3.63 21.22 -8.52
CA VAL A 143 -3.56 20.27 -7.42
C VAL A 143 -2.62 19.15 -7.80
N CYS A 144 -1.57 18.94 -7.00
CA CYS A 144 -0.74 17.75 -7.12
C CYS A 144 -1.41 16.57 -6.41
N ARG A 145 -1.54 15.44 -7.11
CA ARG A 145 -2.05 14.17 -6.59
C ARG A 145 -0.93 13.17 -6.43
N LYS A 146 -1.11 12.23 -5.55
CA LYS A 146 -0.08 11.28 -5.15
C LYS A 146 -0.56 9.84 -5.32
N VAL A 147 0.27 9.02 -5.93
CA VAL A 147 0.14 7.57 -5.92
C VAL A 147 1.38 6.98 -5.27
N VAL A 148 1.19 6.15 -4.26
CA VAL A 148 2.28 5.41 -3.61
C VAL A 148 1.96 3.92 -3.67
N ASN A 149 2.78 3.17 -4.39
CA ASN A 149 2.68 1.72 -4.47
C ASN A 149 3.65 1.08 -3.48
N VAL A 150 3.16 0.17 -2.65
CA VAL A 150 4.00 -0.57 -1.71
C VAL A 150 4.66 -1.75 -2.40
N SER A 151 5.98 -1.72 -2.47
CA SER A 151 6.83 -2.81 -2.92
C SER A 151 7.60 -3.43 -1.75
N SER A 152 8.64 -4.18 -2.04
CA SER A 152 9.52 -4.84 -1.09
C SER A 152 10.93 -4.88 -1.65
N ILE A 153 11.92 -5.00 -0.77
CA ILE A 153 13.29 -5.34 -1.19
C ILE A 153 13.31 -6.66 -1.98
N ALA A 154 12.41 -7.61 -1.69
CA ALA A 154 12.27 -8.84 -2.48
C ALA A 154 11.95 -8.55 -3.96
N GLY A 155 11.28 -7.45 -4.28
CA GLY A 155 11.05 -7.00 -5.66
C GLY A 155 12.26 -6.34 -6.32
N LEU A 156 13.30 -6.00 -5.55
CA LEU A 156 14.53 -5.39 -6.05
C LEU A 156 15.63 -6.43 -6.26
N VAL A 157 15.80 -7.34 -5.31
CA VAL A 157 16.95 -8.26 -5.26
C VAL A 157 16.54 -9.74 -5.25
N GLY A 158 15.23 -10.02 -5.17
CA GLY A 158 14.72 -11.39 -5.01
C GLY A 158 14.77 -11.86 -3.55
N ASN A 159 14.04 -12.94 -3.27
CA ASN A 159 14.12 -13.64 -2.00
C ASN A 159 13.78 -15.13 -2.23
N PRO A 160 14.62 -16.08 -1.77
CA PRO A 160 14.34 -17.50 -1.90
C PRO A 160 12.95 -17.86 -1.33
N GLY A 161 12.17 -18.65 -2.09
CA GLY A 161 10.83 -19.05 -1.70
C GLY A 161 9.73 -18.06 -2.06
N GLN A 162 10.05 -16.89 -2.61
CA GLN A 162 9.10 -15.80 -2.91
C GLN A 162 8.98 -15.48 -4.40
N ALA A 163 9.06 -16.47 -5.28
CA ALA A 163 9.07 -16.23 -6.74
C ALA A 163 7.89 -15.38 -7.21
N GLY A 164 6.65 -15.73 -6.85
CA GLY A 164 5.45 -14.97 -7.24
C GLY A 164 5.38 -13.59 -6.57
N TYR A 165 5.68 -13.52 -5.27
CA TYR A 165 5.71 -12.27 -4.53
C TYR A 165 6.77 -11.30 -5.08
N ALA A 166 8.00 -11.76 -5.26
CA ALA A 166 9.10 -10.95 -5.79
C ALA A 166 8.81 -10.46 -7.21
N ALA A 167 8.28 -11.33 -8.08
CA ALA A 167 7.88 -10.95 -9.44
C ALA A 167 6.79 -9.86 -9.44
N ALA A 168 5.75 -10.00 -8.59
CA ALA A 168 4.70 -9.00 -8.47
C ALA A 168 5.22 -7.67 -7.92
N LYS A 169 6.09 -7.72 -6.89
CA LYS A 169 6.70 -6.53 -6.27
C LYS A 169 7.71 -5.84 -7.20
N ALA A 170 8.39 -6.56 -8.09
CA ALA A 170 9.16 -5.98 -9.19
C ALA A 170 8.23 -5.38 -10.26
N GLY A 171 7.15 -6.08 -10.61
CA GLY A 171 6.15 -5.63 -11.57
C GLY A 171 5.50 -4.30 -11.18
N VAL A 172 5.18 -4.09 -9.90
CA VAL A 172 4.57 -2.84 -9.43
C VAL A 172 5.54 -1.65 -9.52
N ILE A 173 6.85 -1.86 -9.48
CA ILE A 173 7.86 -0.82 -9.76
C ILE A 173 7.80 -0.41 -11.24
N GLY A 174 7.66 -1.39 -12.15
CA GLY A 174 7.45 -1.13 -13.57
C GLY A 174 6.16 -0.34 -13.83
N LEU A 175 5.05 -0.77 -13.20
CA LEU A 175 3.76 -0.05 -13.25
C LEU A 175 3.91 1.39 -12.75
N THR A 176 4.60 1.61 -11.63
CA THR A 176 4.87 2.94 -11.07
C THR A 176 5.55 3.87 -12.07
N ARG A 177 6.61 3.38 -12.73
CA ARG A 177 7.36 4.16 -13.73
C ARG A 177 6.52 4.51 -14.95
N THR A 178 5.66 3.59 -15.38
CA THR A 178 4.72 3.82 -16.49
C THR A 178 3.70 4.89 -16.11
N MET A 179 3.06 4.75 -14.95
CA MET A 179 2.05 5.69 -14.47
C MET A 179 2.62 7.08 -14.20
N ALA A 180 3.86 7.19 -13.73
CA ALA A 180 4.54 8.49 -13.57
C ALA A 180 4.63 9.26 -14.90
N LYS A 181 4.86 8.55 -16.01
CA LYS A 181 4.91 9.16 -17.36
C LYS A 181 3.52 9.47 -17.91
N GLU A 182 2.58 8.55 -17.77
CA GLU A 182 1.22 8.72 -18.29
C GLU A 182 0.42 9.79 -17.54
N TRP A 183 0.53 9.82 -16.21
CA TRP A 183 -0.28 10.67 -15.36
C TRP A 183 0.39 11.99 -14.97
N GLY A 184 1.64 12.21 -15.36
CA GLY A 184 2.31 13.50 -15.21
C GLY A 184 1.53 14.66 -15.82
N ARG A 185 0.87 14.42 -16.96
CA ARG A 185 -0.05 15.39 -17.60
C ARG A 185 -1.25 15.79 -16.73
N TYR A 186 -1.61 15.00 -15.72
CA TYR A 186 -2.66 15.29 -14.76
C TYR A 186 -2.12 15.89 -13.45
N ASN A 187 -0.82 16.22 -13.39
CA ASN A 187 -0.13 16.63 -12.18
C ASN A 187 -0.25 15.57 -11.06
N VAL A 188 -0.04 14.30 -11.41
CA VAL A 188 -0.01 13.17 -10.49
C VAL A 188 1.41 12.65 -10.41
N THR A 189 1.99 12.60 -9.21
CA THR A 189 3.23 11.87 -8.97
C THR A 189 2.92 10.42 -8.61
N THR A 190 3.69 9.48 -9.15
CA THR A 190 3.54 8.06 -8.84
C THR A 190 4.89 7.50 -8.41
N ASN A 191 4.97 7.01 -7.18
CA ASN A 191 6.20 6.50 -6.59
C ASN A 191 5.98 5.14 -5.91
N THR A 192 7.06 4.48 -5.58
CA THR A 192 7.07 3.21 -4.86
C THR A 192 7.83 3.37 -3.54
N VAL A 193 7.36 2.73 -2.47
CA VAL A 193 8.16 2.46 -1.28
C VAL A 193 8.46 0.97 -1.22
N ALA A 194 9.74 0.60 -1.22
CA ALA A 194 10.18 -0.78 -1.07
C ALA A 194 10.58 -1.02 0.39
N PHE A 195 9.78 -1.80 1.10
CA PHE A 195 10.05 -2.13 2.50
C PHE A 195 11.06 -3.28 2.62
N GLY A 196 11.94 -3.16 3.62
CA GLY A 196 12.69 -4.27 4.16
C GLY A 196 11.88 -5.06 5.19
N LEU A 197 12.55 -5.50 6.24
CA LEU A 197 11.91 -6.23 7.33
C LEU A 197 11.22 -5.23 8.29
N ILE A 198 9.89 -5.23 8.27
CA ILE A 198 9.04 -4.42 9.15
C ILE A 198 8.32 -5.34 10.11
N ASP A 199 8.33 -4.98 11.39
CA ASP A 199 7.69 -5.76 12.47
C ASP A 199 6.17 -5.71 12.33
N THR A 200 5.58 -6.82 11.88
CA THR A 200 4.15 -6.97 11.65
C THR A 200 3.74 -8.42 11.92
N ARG A 201 2.45 -8.69 12.05
CA ARG A 201 1.92 -10.05 12.16
C ARG A 201 2.45 -11.02 11.08
N LEU A 202 2.78 -10.52 9.89
CA LEU A 202 3.31 -11.34 8.79
C LEU A 202 4.79 -11.72 8.97
N THR A 203 5.50 -10.97 9.80
CA THR A 203 6.93 -11.16 10.10
C THR A 203 7.17 -11.61 11.54
N GLU A 204 6.11 -11.81 12.35
CA GLU A 204 6.23 -12.36 13.71
C GLU A 204 6.93 -13.72 13.68
N PRO A 205 7.74 -14.02 14.72
CA PRO A 205 8.37 -15.34 14.85
C PRO A 205 7.32 -16.44 14.89
N THR A 206 7.38 -17.40 13.96
CA THR A 206 6.46 -18.55 13.95
C THR A 206 6.87 -19.52 15.05
N THR A 207 6.11 -19.58 16.14
CA THR A 207 6.29 -20.57 17.22
C THR A 207 5.54 -21.87 16.96
N ALA A 208 4.55 -21.87 16.07
CA ALA A 208 3.79 -23.01 15.52
C ALA A 208 2.79 -22.48 14.49
N ASP A 209 2.08 -23.30 13.81
CA ASP A 209 1.14 -23.12 12.70
C ASP A 209 0.25 -21.86 12.71
N THR A 210 0.87 -20.67 12.79
CA THR A 210 0.15 -19.40 12.66
C THR A 210 -0.34 -19.27 11.22
N THR A 211 -1.65 -19.28 11.05
CA THR A 211 -2.30 -19.09 9.75
C THR A 211 -3.12 -17.80 9.74
N ILE A 212 -3.26 -17.22 8.57
CA ILE A 212 -4.25 -16.18 8.29
C ILE A 212 -5.30 -16.74 7.33
N ASP A 213 -6.54 -16.32 7.51
CA ASP A 213 -7.57 -16.56 6.51
C ASP A 213 -7.51 -15.44 5.46
N VAL A 214 -7.44 -15.84 4.19
CA VAL A 214 -7.52 -14.91 3.06
C VAL A 214 -8.56 -15.45 2.09
N ALA A 215 -9.75 -14.88 2.12
CA ALA A 215 -10.87 -15.29 1.29
C ALA A 215 -11.17 -16.80 1.39
N GLY A 216 -11.22 -17.34 2.62
CA GLY A 216 -11.49 -18.75 2.92
C GLY A 216 -10.27 -19.68 2.77
N ARG A 217 -9.09 -19.15 2.49
CA ARG A 217 -7.84 -19.91 2.40
C ARG A 217 -7.01 -19.72 3.66
N GLN A 218 -6.63 -20.82 4.29
CA GLN A 218 -5.72 -20.84 5.43
C GLN A 218 -4.27 -20.76 4.93
N ILE A 219 -3.64 -19.61 5.06
CA ILE A 219 -2.28 -19.38 4.59
C ILE A 219 -1.35 -19.29 5.79
N LYS A 220 -0.33 -20.15 5.79
CA LYS A 220 0.72 -20.12 6.83
C LYS A 220 1.56 -18.86 6.68
N VAL A 221 1.71 -18.11 7.77
CA VAL A 221 2.49 -16.87 7.83
C VAL A 221 3.47 -16.90 8.99
N GLY A 222 4.40 -15.95 8.99
CA GLY A 222 5.43 -15.80 9.99
C GLY A 222 6.80 -16.26 9.47
N VAL A 223 7.85 -15.87 10.17
CA VAL A 223 9.24 -16.15 9.82
C VAL A 223 9.86 -17.07 10.86
N ASN A 224 10.68 -18.01 10.43
CA ASN A 224 11.47 -18.85 11.36
C ASN A 224 12.33 -17.93 12.24
N PRO A 225 12.30 -18.09 13.59
CA PRO A 225 13.04 -17.22 14.52
C PRO A 225 14.54 -17.12 14.22
N GLY A 226 15.17 -18.21 13.80
CA GLY A 226 16.59 -18.21 13.43
C GLY A 226 16.88 -17.44 12.15
N LEU A 227 15.97 -17.48 11.17
CA LEU A 227 16.07 -16.69 9.95
C LEU A 227 15.80 -15.20 10.24
N LEU A 228 14.87 -14.91 11.13
CA LEU A 228 14.57 -13.53 11.56
C LEU A 228 15.80 -12.91 12.21
N GLN A 229 16.40 -13.60 13.19
CA GLN A 229 17.60 -13.13 13.88
C GLN A 229 18.79 -12.95 12.91
N ALA A 230 18.97 -13.87 11.95
CA ALA A 230 20.02 -13.75 10.93
C ALA A 230 19.76 -12.54 10.00
N ALA A 231 18.50 -12.30 9.61
CA ALA A 231 18.14 -11.16 8.80
C ALA A 231 18.33 -9.83 9.53
N GLU A 232 18.03 -9.76 10.83
CA GLU A 232 18.25 -8.57 11.67
C GLU A 232 19.74 -8.21 11.75
N GLN A 233 20.63 -9.19 11.81
CA GLN A 233 22.08 -8.96 11.82
C GLN A 233 22.61 -8.35 10.51
N LEU A 234 21.88 -8.53 9.41
CA LEU A 234 22.21 -7.95 8.10
C LEU A 234 21.68 -6.52 7.92
N ILE A 235 20.83 -6.04 8.84
CA ILE A 235 20.30 -4.69 8.80
C ILE A 235 21.32 -3.73 9.45
N PRO A 236 21.89 -2.76 8.72
CA PRO A 236 22.89 -1.84 9.30
C PRO A 236 22.40 -1.05 10.52
N LEU A 237 21.10 -0.72 10.60
CA LEU A 237 20.52 -0.09 11.80
C LEU A 237 20.35 -1.06 12.99
N GLY A 238 20.65 -2.37 12.82
CA GLY A 238 20.65 -3.37 13.89
C GLY A 238 19.27 -3.77 14.41
N ARG A 239 18.21 -3.43 13.70
CA ARG A 239 16.83 -3.78 14.09
C ARG A 239 15.88 -3.78 12.91
N THR A 240 14.74 -4.42 13.05
CA THR A 240 13.59 -4.27 12.16
C THR A 240 13.02 -2.84 12.20
N GLY A 241 12.32 -2.43 11.14
CA GLY A 241 11.54 -1.20 11.13
C GLY A 241 10.17 -1.42 11.81
N THR A 242 9.59 -0.34 12.35
CA THR A 242 8.22 -0.39 12.88
C THR A 242 7.19 -0.05 11.80
N PRO A 243 5.91 -0.46 11.96
CA PRO A 243 4.83 -0.04 11.06
C PRO A 243 4.67 1.48 10.97
N GLU A 244 4.97 2.22 12.04
CA GLU A 244 4.95 3.67 12.08
C GLU A 244 6.07 4.28 11.22
N GLU A 245 7.27 3.71 11.25
CA GLU A 245 8.40 4.13 10.40
C GLU A 245 8.09 3.85 8.92
N ALA A 246 7.49 2.70 8.62
CA ALA A 246 7.00 2.38 7.28
C ALA A 246 5.95 3.38 6.80
N ALA A 247 4.97 3.73 7.65
CA ALA A 247 3.97 4.75 7.36
C ALA A 247 4.61 6.14 7.14
N GLY A 248 5.66 6.46 7.89
CA GLY A 248 6.46 7.67 7.70
C GLY A 248 7.06 7.76 6.30
N ALA A 249 7.64 6.67 5.79
CA ALA A 249 8.21 6.62 4.45
C ALA A 249 7.15 6.83 3.35
N VAL A 250 5.95 6.26 3.50
CA VAL A 250 4.82 6.51 2.58
C VAL A 250 4.38 7.97 2.66
N TYR A 251 4.23 8.50 3.87
CA TYR A 251 3.82 9.88 4.09
C TYR A 251 4.73 10.90 3.41
N LEU A 252 6.06 10.71 3.44
CA LEU A 252 7.03 11.58 2.76
C LEU A 252 6.70 11.76 1.27
N LEU A 253 6.22 10.70 0.61
CA LEU A 253 5.82 10.74 -0.81
C LEU A 253 4.39 11.28 -1.03
N CYS A 254 3.64 11.54 0.04
CA CYS A 254 2.30 12.13 -0.01
C CYS A 254 2.30 13.65 0.26
N THR A 255 3.41 14.21 0.74
CA THR A 255 3.52 15.63 1.12
C THR A 255 3.81 16.55 -0.07
N PRO A 256 3.55 17.87 0.05
CA PRO A 256 3.87 18.84 -0.98
C PRO A 256 5.37 18.87 -1.34
N GLU A 257 6.26 18.59 -0.38
CA GLU A 257 7.72 18.57 -0.57
C GLU A 257 8.15 17.50 -1.60
N SER A 258 7.28 16.53 -1.89
CA SER A 258 7.51 15.50 -2.91
C SER A 258 6.81 15.79 -4.26
N ASP A 259 6.30 17.00 -4.50
CA ASP A 259 5.54 17.33 -5.72
C ASP A 259 6.35 17.19 -7.03
N TYR A 260 7.69 17.19 -6.94
CA TYR A 260 8.58 16.97 -8.09
C TYR A 260 9.28 15.62 -8.08
N ILE A 261 8.87 14.69 -7.19
CA ILE A 261 9.40 13.31 -7.10
C ILE A 261 8.37 12.39 -7.76
N SER A 262 8.72 11.80 -8.92
CA SER A 262 7.85 10.86 -9.63
C SER A 262 8.64 9.76 -10.32
N GLY A 263 8.10 8.54 -10.36
CA GLY A 263 8.72 7.36 -10.94
C GLY A 263 9.83 6.74 -10.08
N GLN A 264 9.98 7.15 -8.82
CA GLN A 264 11.08 6.74 -7.95
C GLN A 264 10.67 5.56 -7.05
N THR A 265 11.69 4.84 -6.58
CA THR A 265 11.56 3.82 -5.55
C THR A 265 12.36 4.25 -4.33
N LEU A 266 11.64 4.55 -3.24
CA LEU A 266 12.23 4.82 -1.93
C LEU A 266 12.41 3.51 -1.19
N VAL A 267 13.64 3.16 -0.83
CA VAL A 267 13.93 1.97 -0.01
C VAL A 267 13.84 2.36 1.47
N CYS A 268 12.97 1.67 2.21
CA CYS A 268 12.78 1.82 3.65
C CYS A 268 13.12 0.48 4.33
N ALA A 269 14.42 0.24 4.58
CA ALA A 269 14.96 -1.06 4.96
C ALA A 269 16.10 -0.99 5.98
N GLY A 270 16.30 0.13 6.68
CA GLY A 270 17.35 0.26 7.70
C GLY A 270 18.77 0.12 7.16
N GLY A 271 18.99 0.37 5.85
CA GLY A 271 20.27 0.19 5.16
C GLY A 271 20.47 -1.20 4.54
N PHE A 272 19.55 -2.14 4.78
CA PHE A 272 19.59 -3.45 4.13
C PHE A 272 19.26 -3.31 2.63
N GLN A 273 20.11 -3.87 1.78
CA GLN A 273 19.95 -3.79 0.32
C GLN A 273 19.89 -5.17 -0.37
N GLY A 274 19.92 -6.26 0.40
CA GLY A 274 19.93 -7.63 -0.08
C GLY A 274 21.30 -8.26 -0.08
#